data_2a38ab8c8608f999f94c9f70700b86b4
#
_entry.id   2a38ab8c8608f999f94c9f70700b86b4
#
_cell.length_a   1.000
_cell.length_b   1.000
_cell.length_c   1.000
_cell.angle_alpha   90.00
_cell.angle_beta   90.00
_cell.angle_gamma   90.00
#
_symmetry.space_group_name_H-M   'P 1'
#
loop_
_entity.id
_entity.type
_entity.pdbx_description
1 polymer ?
#
loop_
_entity_poly.entity_id
_entity_poly.type
_entity_poly.pdbx_seq_one_letter_code
_entity_poly.pdbx_strand_id
1 'polypeptide(L)' 'MKVSSIRFPWETLDKGQGFFIPCLDTDEVRELGLRKAVLCRVLDARAITGIHEGFTGVMFYRLPRAPSKTA' A
#
# COMPACT_ATOMS: atom_id res chain seq x y z
N MET A 1 -10.63 8.29 -13.92
CA MET A 1 -9.33 7.59 -13.98
C MET A 1 -9.57 6.09 -13.85
N LYS A 2 -8.91 5.33 -14.69
CA LYS A 2 -9.05 3.88 -14.62
C LYS A 2 -8.12 3.33 -13.55
N VAL A 3 -8.63 2.38 -12.77
CA VAL A 3 -7.85 1.78 -11.69
C VAL A 3 -6.58 1.12 -12.23
N SER A 4 -6.67 0.55 -13.43
CA SER A 4 -5.53 -0.15 -14.03
C SER A 4 -4.36 0.77 -14.37
N SER A 5 -4.57 2.09 -14.40
CA SER A 5 -3.51 3.04 -14.69
C SER A 5 -2.79 3.52 -13.43
N ILE A 6 -3.22 3.09 -12.25
CA ILE A 6 -2.59 3.49 -11.01
C ILE A 6 -1.26 2.74 -10.85
N ARG A 7 -0.23 3.47 -10.47
CA ARG A 7 1.07 2.89 -10.22
C ARG A 7 1.26 2.64 -8.73
N PHE A 8 1.79 1.47 -8.42
CA PHE A 8 2.06 1.08 -7.05
C PHE A 8 3.57 0.87 -6.92
N PRO A 9 4.28 1.76 -6.24
CA PRO A 9 5.76 1.72 -6.20
C PRO A 9 6.30 0.71 -5.19
N TRP A 10 5.77 -0.51 -5.23
CA TRP A 10 6.22 -1.55 -4.29
C TRP A 10 7.68 -1.90 -4.46
N GLU A 11 8.19 -1.83 -5.71
CA GLU A 11 9.55 -2.26 -5.99
C GLU A 11 10.60 -1.38 -5.36
N THR A 12 10.25 -0.11 -5.11
CA THR A 12 11.19 0.84 -4.53
C THR A 12 10.88 1.15 -3.08
N LEU A 13 9.88 0.48 -2.50
CA LEU A 13 9.42 0.79 -1.15
C LEU A 13 10.17 -0.07 -0.15
N ASP A 14 10.80 0.58 0.82
CA ASP A 14 11.52 -0.12 1.89
C ASP A 14 10.57 -0.46 3.04
N LYS A 15 11.03 -1.34 3.91
CA LYS A 15 10.26 -1.70 5.09
C LYS A 15 10.00 -0.46 5.94
N GLY A 16 8.77 -0.34 6.43
CA GLY A 16 8.37 0.80 7.23
C GLY A 16 7.92 2.00 6.42
N GLN A 17 8.00 1.95 5.10
CA GLN A 17 7.57 3.03 4.25
C GLN A 17 6.18 2.77 3.68
N GLY A 18 5.55 3.82 3.16
CA GLY A 18 4.23 3.70 2.59
C GLY A 18 3.95 4.78 1.55
N PHE A 19 2.81 4.65 0.91
CA PHE A 19 2.33 5.64 -0.05
C PHE A 19 0.81 5.69 -0.02
N PHE A 20 0.25 6.82 -0.42
CA PHE A 20 -1.19 7.03 -0.38
C PHE A 20 -1.72 7.16 -1.80
N ILE A 21 -2.82 6.45 -2.10
CA ILE A 21 -3.49 6.51 -3.39
C ILE A 21 -4.86 7.13 -3.17
N PRO A 22 -5.08 8.39 -3.58
CA PRO A 22 -6.41 8.98 -3.47
C PRO A 22 -7.35 8.33 -4.48
N CYS A 23 -8.53 7.95 -4.02
CA CYS A 23 -9.51 7.28 -4.87
C CYS A 23 -10.85 7.26 -4.16
N LEU A 24 -11.92 7.05 -4.93
CA LEU A 24 -13.24 6.92 -4.37
C LEU A 24 -13.62 5.46 -4.14
N ASP A 25 -13.21 4.58 -5.03
CA ASP A 25 -13.49 3.15 -4.90
C ASP A 25 -12.33 2.50 -4.14
N THR A 26 -12.33 2.69 -2.83
CA THR A 26 -11.22 2.28 -2.00
C THR A 26 -11.06 0.76 -1.92
N ASP A 27 -12.18 0.03 -1.96
CA ASP A 27 -12.11 -1.43 -1.86
C ASP A 27 -11.41 -2.02 -3.07
N GLU A 28 -11.74 -1.53 -4.26
CA GLU A 28 -11.14 -2.02 -5.50
C GLU A 28 -9.67 -1.67 -5.55
N VAL A 29 -9.32 -0.43 -5.18
CA VAL A 29 -7.93 0.02 -5.22
C VAL A 29 -7.10 -0.74 -4.19
N ARG A 30 -7.65 -0.97 -3.01
CA ARG A 30 -6.94 -1.71 -1.97
C ARG A 30 -6.63 -3.12 -2.44
N GLU A 31 -7.61 -3.79 -3.03
CA GLU A 31 -7.42 -5.15 -3.51
C GLU A 31 -6.38 -5.19 -4.63
N LEU A 32 -6.49 -4.26 -5.57
CA LEU A 32 -5.55 -4.20 -6.67
C LEU A 32 -4.13 -3.93 -6.17
N GLY A 33 -3.98 -2.98 -5.25
CA GLY A 33 -2.66 -2.65 -4.71
C GLY A 33 -2.01 -3.81 -4.00
N LEU A 34 -2.78 -4.54 -3.19
CA LEU A 34 -2.23 -5.69 -2.48
C LEU A 34 -1.88 -6.83 -3.44
N ARG A 35 -2.67 -6.99 -4.50
CA ARG A 35 -2.34 -7.98 -5.52
C ARG A 35 -1.04 -7.63 -6.23
N LYS A 36 -0.83 -6.36 -6.53
CA LYS A 36 0.42 -5.92 -7.14
C LYS A 36 1.60 -6.15 -6.20
N ALA A 37 1.39 -5.97 -4.91
CA ALA A 37 2.43 -6.24 -3.93
C ALA A 37 2.89 -7.69 -3.99
N VAL A 38 1.95 -8.62 -4.08
CA VAL A 38 2.27 -10.03 -4.20
C VAL A 38 3.09 -10.29 -5.46
N LEU A 39 2.71 -9.66 -6.57
CA LEU A 39 3.45 -9.83 -7.82
C LEU A 39 4.87 -9.30 -7.72
N CYS A 40 5.09 -8.30 -6.87
CA CYS A 40 6.41 -7.75 -6.61
C CYS A 40 7.12 -8.48 -5.46
N ARG A 41 6.52 -9.55 -4.96
CA ARG A 41 7.06 -10.35 -3.85
C ARG A 41 7.17 -9.55 -2.56
N VAL A 42 6.30 -8.58 -2.38
CA VAL A 42 6.20 -7.80 -1.16
C VAL A 42 5.12 -8.45 -0.29
N LEU A 43 5.54 -9.31 0.62
CA LEU A 43 4.60 -10.13 1.39
C LEU A 43 4.20 -9.47 2.71
N ASP A 44 4.85 -8.39 3.06
CA ASP A 44 4.57 -7.62 4.27
C ASP A 44 3.75 -6.37 3.98
N ALA A 45 3.08 -6.34 2.84
CA ALA A 45 2.25 -5.20 2.45
C ALA A 45 0.95 -5.16 3.26
N ARG A 46 0.53 -3.93 3.59
CA ARG A 46 -0.73 -3.69 4.29
C ARG A 46 -1.41 -2.49 3.65
N ALA A 47 -2.71 -2.39 3.85
CA ALA A 47 -3.48 -1.29 3.28
C ALA A 47 -4.56 -0.85 4.27
N ILE A 48 -4.71 0.46 4.42
CA ILE A 48 -5.73 1.04 5.29
C ILE A 48 -6.48 2.09 4.50
N THR A 49 -7.81 1.99 4.50
CA THR A 49 -8.67 2.99 3.89
C THR A 49 -8.80 4.17 4.84
N GLY A 50 -8.74 5.39 4.32
CA GLY A 50 -8.91 6.56 5.15
C GLY A 50 -8.82 7.85 4.36
N ILE A 51 -8.68 8.94 5.11
CA ILE A 51 -8.59 10.28 4.54
C ILE A 51 -7.22 10.84 4.86
N HIS A 52 -6.57 11.39 3.84
CA HIS A 52 -5.26 11.99 3.98
C HIS A 52 -5.25 13.33 3.26
N GLU A 53 -4.98 14.41 3.99
CA GLU A 53 -4.96 15.77 3.45
C GLU A 53 -6.27 16.11 2.72
N GLY A 54 -7.40 15.67 3.27
CA GLY A 54 -8.71 15.96 2.70
C GLY A 54 -9.15 15.05 1.58
N PHE A 55 -8.34 14.07 1.21
CA PHE A 55 -8.69 13.14 0.12
C PHE A 55 -8.94 11.75 0.68
N THR A 56 -10.05 11.16 0.28
CA THR A 56 -10.34 9.76 0.57
C THR A 56 -9.44 8.89 -0.28
N GLY A 57 -8.96 7.79 0.27
CA GLY A 57 -8.12 6.89 -0.50
C GLY A 57 -7.61 5.74 0.34
N VAL A 58 -6.54 5.12 -0.13
CA VAL A 58 -5.95 3.96 0.52
C VAL A 58 -4.48 4.24 0.79
N MET A 59 -4.08 4.04 2.04
CA MET A 59 -2.68 4.11 2.43
C MET A 59 -2.11 2.71 2.35
N PHE A 60 -1.13 2.51 1.47
CA PHE A 60 -0.40 1.25 1.36
C PHE A 60 0.94 1.41 2.07
N TYR A 61 1.36 0.39 2.77
CA TYR A 61 2.63 0.47 3.48
C TYR A 61 3.20 -0.93 3.68
N ARG A 62 4.49 -0.97 3.98
CA ARG A 62 5.17 -2.19 4.35
C ARG A 62 5.40 -2.19 5.85
N LEU A 63 5.27 -3.34 6.47
CA LEU A 63 5.54 -3.44 7.90
C LEU A 63 7.00 -3.09 8.18
N PRO A 64 7.29 -2.45 9.30
CA PRO A 64 8.68 -2.15 9.65
C PRO A 64 9.43 -3.44 9.92
N ARG A 65 10.76 -3.35 9.82
CA ARG A 65 11.60 -4.50 10.16
C ARG A 65 11.31 -4.92 11.60
N ALA A 66 11.11 -6.20 11.81
CA ALA A 66 10.83 -6.71 13.14
C ALA A 66 12.03 -6.37 14.06
N PRO A 67 11.78 -5.93 15.30
CA PRO A 67 12.86 -5.74 16.23
C PRO A 67 13.54 -7.07 16.48
N SER A 68 14.81 -7.05 16.58
CA SER A 68 15.53 -8.28 16.86
C SER A 68 15.14 -8.75 18.22
N LYS A 69 14.73 -9.59 18.47
CA LYS A 69 14.17 -9.84 19.61
C LYS A 69 14.68 -10.40 20.39
N THR A 70 14.92 -10.12 20.63
CA THR A 70 15.29 -10.43 21.15
C THR A 70 14.93 -10.68 21.89
N ALA A 71 14.75 -10.65 21.80
CA ALA A 71 14.40 -10.87 22.31
C ALA A 71 14.10 -11.05 22.89
#